data_324764d18bc89f5036f49d7b4c4fc8ad
#
_entry.id   324764d18bc89f5036f49d7b4c4fc8ad
#
_cell.length_a   1.000
_cell.length_b   1.000
_cell.length_c   1.000
_cell.angle_alpha   90.00
_cell.angle_beta   90.00
_cell.angle_gamma   90.00
#
_symmetry.space_group_name_H-M   'P 1'
#
loop_
_entity.id
_entity.type
_entity.pdbx_description
1 polymer ?
#
loop_
_entity_poly.entity_id
_entity_poly.type
_entity_poly.pdbx_seq_one_letter_code
_entity_poly.pdbx_strand_id
1 'polypeptide(L)'
;MAVQLEKRNETVAEAESAELLPTTTVVGWQGIRFQLPPEWNVSAFSMDRDNGSLRVDAPGSSSLTVQVRWMNAAKPQREGPPTLYYYLAPLFRKWFRRPEPAVPKTDLKANIERILKETAKQAKKTKKSFESAIRPEKTEGVDGERTAINFSWSGEGRGQGKIWQCETCNRIVVAQVVGLGKDQAAISAVASQLFATLEDHTTDGFDLWALYDLQIGIPDDFRLEEQKLLSGYLHLSFARGGEKIIVDRWGLANVTRKKFSLSDWFANNAFVGLKRMKKDEETLYDHEAVHYVGSLSLFDRIRLLKDAKTSLRRFPTRYEGGLWDCTDSNKLFAVQVLHSKKTEGLWDEVTDRCVCH
;
A
#
# COMPACT_ATOMS: atom_id res chain seq x y z
N MET A 1 45.02 -37.02 -0.09
CA MET A 1 44.88 -35.77 0.66
C MET A 1 44.18 -34.66 -0.15
N ALA A 2 44.35 -34.59 -1.45
CA ALA A 2 43.67 -33.62 -2.33
C ALA A 2 42.15 -33.86 -2.50
N VAL A 3 41.70 -35.10 -2.62
CA VAL A 3 40.28 -35.48 -2.81
C VAL A 3 39.39 -35.19 -1.59
N GLN A 4 39.94 -35.08 -0.38
CA GLN A 4 39.18 -34.70 0.82
C GLN A 4 39.00 -33.18 0.99
N LEU A 5 39.84 -32.37 0.35
CA LEU A 5 39.71 -30.93 0.35
C LEU A 5 38.65 -30.42 -0.67
N GLU A 6 38.53 -31.10 -1.82
CA GLU A 6 37.47 -30.77 -2.79
C GLU A 6 36.09 -31.07 -2.26
N LYS A 7 35.86 -32.23 -1.61
CA LYS A 7 34.54 -32.53 -1.00
C LYS A 7 34.18 -31.63 0.16
N ARG A 8 35.15 -31.00 0.82
CA ARG A 8 34.89 -30.06 1.92
C ARG A 8 34.51 -28.65 1.39
N ASN A 9 34.99 -28.29 0.22
CA ASN A 9 34.62 -27.03 -0.44
C ASN A 9 33.26 -27.13 -1.14
N GLU A 10 32.88 -28.29 -1.69
CA GLU A 10 31.53 -28.47 -2.25
C GLU A 10 30.44 -28.45 -1.16
N THR A 11 30.70 -29.05 0.01
CA THR A 11 29.72 -28.98 1.14
C THR A 11 29.61 -27.62 1.79
N VAL A 12 30.60 -26.75 1.67
CA VAL A 12 30.52 -25.36 2.16
C VAL A 12 29.82 -24.46 1.16
N ALA A 13 29.97 -24.71 -0.14
CA ALA A 13 29.25 -23.96 -1.20
C ALA A 13 27.76 -24.31 -1.28
N GLU A 14 27.38 -25.58 -0.97
CA GLU A 14 25.96 -25.98 -0.88
C GLU A 14 25.25 -25.46 0.39
N ALA A 15 25.99 -25.11 1.44
CA ALA A 15 25.40 -24.50 2.65
C ALA A 15 25.17 -22.98 2.57
N GLU A 16 25.72 -22.28 1.56
CA GLU A 16 25.57 -20.85 1.37
C GLU A 16 24.40 -20.45 0.48
N SER A 17 23.72 -21.39 -0.16
CA SER A 17 22.48 -21.15 -0.90
C SER A 17 21.20 -21.46 -0.10
N ALA A 18 21.25 -21.43 1.22
CA ALA A 18 20.03 -21.34 2.02
C ALA A 18 19.39 -19.98 1.73
N GLU A 19 18.37 -20.01 0.88
CA GLU A 19 17.46 -18.91 0.57
C GLU A 19 17.09 -18.19 1.87
N LEU A 20 17.66 -17.00 2.08
CA LEU A 20 17.33 -16.15 3.22
C LEU A 20 15.89 -15.73 3.02
N LEU A 21 14.94 -16.45 3.59
CA LEU A 21 13.55 -16.01 3.70
C LEU A 21 13.55 -14.57 4.19
N PRO A 22 12.72 -13.71 3.61
CA PRO A 22 12.67 -12.31 4.00
C PRO A 22 12.46 -12.23 5.52
N THR A 23 13.38 -11.57 6.20
CA THR A 23 13.35 -11.45 7.67
C THR A 23 12.17 -10.62 8.17
N THR A 24 11.42 -9.97 7.25
CA THR A 24 10.30 -9.09 7.56
C THR A 24 9.23 -9.17 6.48
N THR A 25 7.97 -9.00 6.88
CA THR A 25 6.84 -8.74 5.97
C THR A 25 6.68 -7.23 5.80
N VAL A 26 6.77 -6.76 4.55
CA VAL A 26 6.46 -5.37 4.20
C VAL A 26 4.97 -5.24 3.97
N VAL A 27 4.35 -4.20 4.54
CA VAL A 27 2.93 -3.88 4.35
C VAL A 27 2.82 -2.46 3.80
N GLY A 28 2.09 -2.29 2.70
CA GLY A 28 1.85 -1.00 2.05
C GLY A 28 0.41 -0.86 1.58
N TRP A 29 -0.27 0.23 1.99
CA TRP A 29 -1.66 0.49 1.63
C TRP A 29 -2.02 1.98 1.77
N GLN A 30 -2.51 2.61 0.70
CA GLN A 30 -2.98 4.00 0.72
C GLN A 30 -1.94 5.04 1.20
N GLY A 31 -0.66 4.83 0.90
CA GLY A 31 0.45 5.68 1.34
C GLY A 31 0.95 5.41 2.76
N ILE A 32 0.33 4.46 3.49
CA ILE A 32 0.88 3.93 4.76
C ILE A 32 1.79 2.76 4.42
N ARG A 33 3.01 2.73 4.98
CA ARG A 33 3.91 1.58 4.88
C ARG A 33 4.60 1.29 6.19
N PHE A 34 4.87 0.02 6.47
CA PHE A 34 5.62 -0.45 7.65
C PHE A 34 6.11 -1.89 7.48
N GLN A 35 6.95 -2.33 8.38
CA GLN A 35 7.49 -3.68 8.41
C GLN A 35 7.07 -4.41 9.68
N LEU A 36 6.78 -5.69 9.53
CA LEU A 36 6.43 -6.61 10.62
C LEU A 36 7.31 -7.87 10.56
N PRO A 37 7.32 -8.70 11.60
CA PRO A 37 7.91 -10.03 11.51
C PRO A 37 7.36 -10.82 10.32
N PRO A 38 8.04 -11.87 9.86
CA PRO A 38 7.61 -12.63 8.67
C PRO A 38 6.24 -13.27 8.84
N GLU A 39 5.58 -13.55 7.70
CA GLU A 39 4.29 -14.26 7.60
C GLU A 39 3.06 -13.52 8.17
N TRP A 40 3.19 -12.26 8.55
CA TRP A 40 2.02 -11.46 8.93
C TRP A 40 1.17 -11.12 7.70
N ASN A 41 -0.16 -11.24 7.82
CA ASN A 41 -1.06 -11.06 6.69
C ASN A 41 -2.12 -10.00 6.95
N VAL A 42 -2.43 -9.22 5.92
CA VAL A 42 -3.54 -8.25 5.96
C VAL A 42 -4.86 -9.02 6.05
N SER A 43 -5.64 -8.74 7.10
CA SER A 43 -6.92 -9.39 7.36
C SER A 43 -8.13 -8.47 7.15
N ALA A 44 -7.93 -7.16 7.25
CA ALA A 44 -8.97 -6.17 6.94
C ALA A 44 -8.36 -4.83 6.51
N PHE A 45 -9.05 -4.10 5.67
CA PHE A 45 -8.62 -2.78 5.17
C PHE A 45 -9.82 -1.93 4.75
N SER A 46 -9.57 -0.64 4.61
CA SER A 46 -10.54 0.33 4.07
C SER A 46 -10.07 0.82 2.70
N MET A 47 -11.02 1.08 1.81
CA MET A 47 -10.78 1.70 0.49
C MET A 47 -10.65 3.22 0.57
N ASP A 48 -11.08 3.85 1.67
CA ASP A 48 -11.03 5.29 1.81
C ASP A 48 -9.59 5.75 2.09
N ARG A 49 -9.08 6.60 1.20
CA ARG A 49 -7.74 7.19 1.34
C ARG A 49 -7.69 8.24 2.45
N ASP A 50 -8.77 8.94 2.65
CA ASP A 50 -8.82 10.06 3.57
C ASP A 50 -9.12 9.62 5.01
N ASN A 51 -9.96 8.59 5.16
CA ASN A 51 -10.33 8.02 6.45
C ASN A 51 -10.30 6.50 6.37
N GLY A 52 -9.16 5.92 6.65
CA GLY A 52 -8.94 4.51 6.41
C GLY A 52 -8.49 3.73 7.63
N SER A 53 -8.44 2.44 7.43
CA SER A 53 -7.91 1.49 8.41
C SER A 53 -7.29 0.29 7.73
N LEU A 54 -6.31 -0.29 8.39
CA LEU A 54 -5.63 -1.51 8.01
C LEU A 54 -5.47 -2.38 9.24
N ARG A 55 -5.77 -3.67 9.11
CA ARG A 55 -5.55 -4.68 10.12
C ARG A 55 -4.66 -5.77 9.56
N VAL A 56 -3.65 -6.15 10.32
CA VAL A 56 -2.70 -7.21 9.98
C VAL A 56 -2.63 -8.16 11.16
N ASP A 57 -2.84 -9.44 10.90
CA ASP A 57 -2.85 -10.47 11.93
C ASP A 57 -1.57 -11.31 11.84
N ALA A 58 -1.07 -11.72 13.01
CA ALA A 58 0.07 -12.62 13.13
C ALA A 58 -0.27 -14.02 12.61
N PRO A 59 0.74 -14.78 12.15
CA PRO A 59 0.53 -16.13 11.63
C PRO A 59 0.12 -17.13 12.72
N GLY A 60 -0.51 -18.22 12.30
CA GLY A 60 -0.84 -19.36 13.15
C GLY A 60 -1.88 -19.05 14.22
N SER A 61 -1.67 -19.57 15.43
CA SER A 61 -2.59 -19.40 16.57
C SER A 61 -2.26 -18.16 17.43
N SER A 62 -1.39 -17.27 16.97
CA SER A 62 -1.09 -16.03 17.67
C SER A 62 -2.31 -15.11 17.71
N SER A 63 -2.55 -14.48 18.85
CA SER A 63 -3.64 -13.51 19.03
C SER A 63 -3.21 -12.07 18.73
N LEU A 64 -1.96 -11.89 18.24
CA LEU A 64 -1.43 -10.56 17.97
C LEU A 64 -2.03 -9.97 16.69
N THR A 65 -2.41 -8.72 16.78
CA THR A 65 -2.97 -7.94 15.68
C THR A 65 -2.34 -6.55 15.65
N VAL A 66 -1.92 -6.09 14.50
CA VAL A 66 -1.58 -4.69 14.23
C VAL A 66 -2.81 -4.01 13.63
N GLN A 67 -3.14 -2.84 14.15
CA GLN A 67 -4.21 -1.99 13.65
C GLN A 67 -3.65 -0.59 13.38
N VAL A 68 -3.76 -0.14 12.15
CA VAL A 68 -3.42 1.22 11.74
C VAL A 68 -4.68 1.90 11.23
N ARG A 69 -4.96 3.09 11.74
CA ARG A 69 -6.08 3.93 11.29
C ARG A 69 -5.54 5.30 10.95
N TRP A 70 -6.07 5.89 9.92
CA TRP A 70 -5.74 7.26 9.56
C TRP A 70 -7.00 8.04 9.20
N MET A 71 -6.93 9.34 9.42
CA MET A 71 -7.98 10.28 9.05
C MET A 71 -7.33 11.62 8.67
N ASN A 72 -7.91 12.30 7.72
CA ASN A 72 -7.49 13.67 7.46
C ASN A 72 -7.90 14.56 8.64
N ALA A 73 -6.96 15.36 9.14
CA ALA A 73 -7.32 16.40 10.11
C ALA A 73 -8.34 17.35 9.49
N ALA A 74 -9.25 17.83 10.30
CA ALA A 74 -10.29 18.75 9.83
C ALA A 74 -9.66 19.94 9.10
N LYS A 75 -10.10 20.20 7.86
CA LYS A 75 -9.71 21.44 7.18
C LYS A 75 -10.20 22.60 8.02
N PRO A 76 -9.41 23.69 8.17
CA PRO A 76 -9.87 24.86 8.91
C PRO A 76 -11.22 25.29 8.33
N GLN A 77 -12.24 25.37 9.19
CA GLN A 77 -13.51 25.94 8.78
C GLN A 77 -13.23 27.38 8.32
N ARG A 78 -13.52 27.64 7.06
CA ARG A 78 -13.41 29.00 6.53
C ARG A 78 -14.53 29.82 7.16
N GLU A 79 -14.18 30.61 8.13
CA GLU A 79 -15.10 31.61 8.67
C GLU A 79 -15.33 32.71 7.61
N GLY A 80 -16.57 32.88 7.19
CA GLY A 80 -17.02 33.92 6.32
C GLY A 80 -17.76 33.48 5.07
N PRO A 81 -18.75 34.30 4.61
CA PRO A 81 -19.46 34.02 3.37
C PRO A 81 -18.51 34.13 2.17
N PRO A 82 -18.77 33.39 1.06
CA PRO A 82 -17.96 33.45 -0.14
C PRO A 82 -18.05 34.86 -0.74
N THR A 83 -17.01 35.65 -0.59
CA THR A 83 -16.90 36.96 -1.25
C THR A 83 -16.59 36.76 -2.74
N LEU A 84 -16.99 37.69 -3.58
CA LEU A 84 -16.73 37.76 -5.04
C LEU A 84 -15.26 37.50 -5.38
N TYR A 85 -14.38 37.81 -4.45
CA TYR A 85 -12.93 37.49 -4.48
C TYR A 85 -12.63 36.01 -4.72
N TYR A 86 -13.46 35.07 -4.24
CA TYR A 86 -13.26 33.64 -4.42
C TYR A 86 -13.43 33.18 -5.86
N TYR A 87 -14.31 33.82 -6.62
CA TYR A 87 -14.54 33.51 -8.03
C TYR A 87 -13.44 34.05 -8.94
N LEU A 88 -12.76 35.12 -8.50
CA LEU A 88 -11.70 35.79 -9.26
C LEU A 88 -10.28 35.31 -8.85
N ALA A 89 -10.13 34.69 -7.70
CA ALA A 89 -8.85 34.20 -7.19
C ALA A 89 -8.07 33.25 -8.14
N PRO A 90 -8.69 32.36 -8.93
CA PRO A 90 -7.98 31.54 -9.90
C PRO A 90 -7.28 32.34 -11.00
N LEU A 91 -7.81 33.52 -11.35
CA LEU A 91 -7.23 34.38 -12.39
C LEU A 91 -6.00 35.15 -11.92
N PHE A 92 -5.88 35.39 -10.62
CA PHE A 92 -4.81 36.18 -10.00
C PHE A 92 -3.80 35.35 -9.20
N ARG A 93 -3.86 34.00 -9.26
CA ARG A 93 -3.02 33.07 -8.49
C ARG A 93 -1.51 33.27 -8.71
N LYS A 94 -1.11 33.86 -9.81
CA LYS A 94 0.31 34.16 -10.13
C LYS A 94 0.87 35.37 -9.36
N TRP A 95 0.05 36.27 -8.87
CA TRP A 95 0.52 37.54 -8.29
C TRP A 95 0.48 37.58 -6.77
N PHE A 96 -0.32 36.75 -6.12
CA PHE A 96 -0.43 36.71 -4.66
C PHE A 96 -0.12 35.29 -4.16
N ARG A 97 1.17 34.99 -3.95
CA ARG A 97 1.55 33.86 -3.12
C ARG A 97 1.15 34.16 -1.67
N ARG A 98 -0.07 33.80 -1.29
CA ARG A 98 -0.38 33.72 0.13
C ARG A 98 0.31 32.49 0.68
N PRO A 99 0.92 32.56 1.90
CA PRO A 99 1.38 31.40 2.59
C PRO A 99 0.19 30.43 2.74
N GLU A 100 0.41 29.17 2.50
CA GLU A 100 -0.61 28.16 2.78
C GLU A 100 -1.03 28.28 4.25
N PRO A 101 -2.36 28.25 4.56
CA PRO A 101 -2.80 28.34 5.93
C PRO A 101 -2.18 27.18 6.71
N ALA A 102 -1.59 27.50 7.86
CA ALA A 102 -0.98 26.50 8.74
C ALA A 102 -1.99 25.38 9.02
N VAL A 103 -1.52 24.14 8.96
CA VAL A 103 -2.33 22.97 9.26
C VAL A 103 -2.89 23.09 10.68
N PRO A 104 -4.21 23.03 10.88
CA PRO A 104 -4.77 23.15 12.22
C PRO A 104 -4.31 21.99 13.07
N LYS A 105 -3.71 22.30 14.22
CA LYS A 105 -3.29 21.27 15.18
C LYS A 105 -4.52 20.66 15.84
N THR A 106 -4.65 19.36 15.69
CA THR A 106 -5.74 18.59 16.30
C THR A 106 -5.37 18.23 17.74
N ASP A 107 -6.32 18.23 18.63
CA ASP A 107 -6.12 17.71 20.00
C ASP A 107 -6.00 16.17 19.96
N LEU A 108 -4.77 15.69 19.81
CA LEU A 108 -4.45 14.27 19.76
C LEU A 108 -4.78 13.57 21.08
N LYS A 109 -4.66 14.28 22.22
CA LYS A 109 -4.96 13.74 23.55
C LYS A 109 -6.46 13.44 23.67
N ALA A 110 -7.32 14.39 23.30
CA ALA A 110 -8.76 14.17 23.31
C ALA A 110 -9.20 13.02 22.39
N ASN A 111 -8.53 12.85 21.23
CA ASN A 111 -8.80 11.73 20.33
C ASN A 111 -8.47 10.37 20.98
N ILE A 112 -7.31 10.25 21.63
CA ILE A 112 -6.91 9.01 22.33
C ILE A 112 -7.81 8.75 23.53
N GLU A 113 -8.14 9.75 24.34
CA GLU A 113 -9.05 9.59 25.47
C GLU A 113 -10.42 9.05 25.02
N ARG A 114 -10.93 9.50 23.86
CA ARG A 114 -12.17 8.97 23.28
C ARG A 114 -12.02 7.49 22.90
N ILE A 115 -10.94 7.09 22.23
CA ILE A 115 -10.68 5.71 21.85
C ILE A 115 -10.58 4.82 23.10
N LEU A 116 -9.80 5.23 24.11
CA LEU A 116 -9.63 4.50 25.35
C LEU A 116 -10.94 4.38 26.13
N LYS A 117 -11.76 5.44 26.13
CA LYS A 117 -13.11 5.41 26.76
C LYS A 117 -14.06 4.42 26.09
N GLU A 118 -13.98 4.29 24.76
CA GLU A 118 -14.77 3.28 24.03
C GLU A 118 -14.29 1.86 24.37
N THR A 119 -12.98 1.64 24.41
CA THR A 119 -12.38 0.36 24.83
C THR A 119 -12.77 0.01 26.26
N ALA A 120 -12.71 0.97 27.18
CA ALA A 120 -13.13 0.81 28.57
C ALA A 120 -14.63 0.45 28.70
N LYS A 121 -15.49 1.01 27.85
CA LYS A 121 -16.93 0.63 27.84
C LYS A 121 -17.12 -0.83 27.44
N GLN A 122 -16.32 -1.34 26.51
CA GLN A 122 -16.38 -2.77 26.13
C GLN A 122 -15.89 -3.65 27.26
N ALA A 123 -14.77 -3.31 27.91
CA ALA A 123 -14.27 -4.04 29.08
C ALA A 123 -15.29 -4.09 30.23
N LYS A 124 -16.01 -2.99 30.48
CA LYS A 124 -17.11 -2.96 31.48
C LYS A 124 -18.26 -3.93 31.16
N LYS A 125 -18.61 -4.10 29.87
CA LYS A 125 -19.64 -5.07 29.46
C LYS A 125 -19.25 -6.50 29.78
N THR A 126 -17.94 -6.82 29.71
CA THR A 126 -17.39 -8.14 30.04
C THR A 126 -16.98 -8.27 31.51
N LYS A 127 -17.30 -7.27 32.36
CA LYS A 127 -16.95 -7.22 33.78
C LYS A 127 -15.44 -7.38 34.06
N LYS A 128 -14.59 -6.88 33.14
CA LYS A 128 -13.14 -6.86 33.28
C LYS A 128 -12.65 -5.50 33.78
N SER A 129 -11.55 -5.48 34.56
CA SER A 129 -10.84 -4.26 34.90
C SER A 129 -10.27 -3.62 33.62
N PHE A 130 -10.12 -2.30 33.60
CA PHE A 130 -9.51 -1.57 32.52
C PHE A 130 -8.57 -0.52 33.07
N GLU A 131 -7.33 -0.56 32.61
CA GLU A 131 -6.31 0.42 32.94
C GLU A 131 -5.74 0.99 31.64
N SER A 132 -5.36 2.28 31.65
CA SER A 132 -4.73 2.91 30.50
C SER A 132 -3.74 3.97 30.94
N ALA A 133 -2.71 4.18 30.11
CA ALA A 133 -1.71 5.22 30.29
C ALA A 133 -1.50 5.98 28.98
N ILE A 134 -1.25 7.28 29.11
CA ILE A 134 -1.00 8.20 27.99
C ILE A 134 0.29 8.95 28.29
N ARG A 135 1.25 8.97 27.34
CA ARG A 135 2.54 9.64 27.50
C ARG A 135 2.89 10.40 26.20
N PRO A 136 2.97 11.74 26.25
CA PRO A 136 3.51 12.53 25.13
C PRO A 136 4.98 12.15 24.89
N GLU A 137 5.38 12.13 23.63
CA GLU A 137 6.73 11.86 23.19
C GLU A 137 7.06 12.69 21.95
N LYS A 138 8.31 13.11 21.83
CA LYS A 138 8.87 13.57 20.57
C LYS A 138 9.43 12.37 19.83
N THR A 139 9.08 12.22 18.56
CA THR A 139 9.51 11.11 17.72
C THR A 139 9.95 11.62 16.36
N GLU A 140 10.82 10.89 15.70
CA GLU A 140 11.13 11.16 14.31
C GLU A 140 10.03 10.62 13.41
N GLY A 141 9.69 11.38 12.37
CA GLY A 141 8.81 10.99 11.29
C GLY A 141 9.54 11.11 9.96
N VAL A 142 8.85 10.84 8.87
CA VAL A 142 9.40 10.93 7.51
C VAL A 142 9.93 12.35 7.21
N ASP A 143 9.30 13.39 7.80
CA ASP A 143 9.64 14.81 7.56
C ASP A 143 10.47 15.43 8.69
N GLY A 144 10.97 14.64 9.64
CA GLY A 144 11.71 15.12 10.81
C GLY A 144 10.98 14.96 12.14
N GLU A 145 11.39 15.75 13.15
CA GLU A 145 10.85 15.65 14.51
C GLU A 145 9.35 16.04 14.55
N ARG A 146 8.54 15.18 15.15
CA ARG A 146 7.10 15.42 15.36
C ARG A 146 6.66 15.07 16.79
N THR A 147 5.57 15.69 17.24
CA THR A 147 4.95 15.33 18.51
C THR A 147 4.04 14.13 18.31
N ALA A 148 4.27 13.08 19.07
CA ALA A 148 3.41 11.91 19.15
C ALA A 148 2.90 11.70 20.58
N ILE A 149 1.87 10.90 20.72
CA ILE A 149 1.38 10.44 22.02
C ILE A 149 1.39 8.92 22.01
N ASN A 150 2.19 8.34 22.89
CA ASN A 150 2.15 6.92 23.19
C ASN A 150 0.99 6.64 24.14
N PHE A 151 0.32 5.53 23.92
CA PHE A 151 -0.72 5.04 24.81
C PHE A 151 -0.62 3.53 24.99
N SER A 152 -1.05 3.07 26.14
CA SER A 152 -1.21 1.65 26.41
C SER A 152 -2.49 1.41 27.19
N TRP A 153 -3.02 0.21 27.09
CA TRP A 153 -4.18 -0.21 27.84
C TRP A 153 -4.13 -1.70 28.16
N SER A 154 -4.78 -2.08 29.23
CA SER A 154 -4.95 -3.47 29.66
C SER A 154 -6.37 -3.70 30.17
N GLY A 155 -6.90 -4.90 29.91
CA GLY A 155 -8.24 -5.32 30.27
C GLY A 155 -8.44 -6.80 29.94
N GLU A 156 -9.40 -7.14 29.12
CA GLU A 156 -9.54 -8.50 28.55
C GLU A 156 -8.35 -8.85 27.64
N GLY A 157 -7.84 -7.88 26.90
CA GLY A 157 -6.59 -7.91 26.16
C GLY A 157 -5.64 -6.82 26.61
N ARG A 158 -4.59 -6.63 25.85
CA ARG A 158 -3.62 -5.54 26.02
C ARG A 158 -3.36 -4.87 24.69
N GLY A 159 -3.05 -3.57 24.73
CA GLY A 159 -2.64 -2.83 23.56
C GLY A 159 -1.56 -1.81 23.88
N GLN A 160 -0.66 -1.61 22.92
CA GLN A 160 0.34 -0.57 22.92
C GLN A 160 0.25 0.18 21.59
N GLY A 161 0.13 1.50 21.65
CA GLY A 161 -0.10 2.29 20.45
C GLY A 161 0.53 3.67 20.50
N LYS A 162 0.52 4.32 19.36
CA LYS A 162 1.01 5.68 19.11
C LYS A 162 0.03 6.43 18.23
N ILE A 163 -0.17 7.71 18.50
CA ILE A 163 -0.93 8.63 17.66
C ILE A 163 -0.09 9.88 17.36
N TRP A 164 -0.16 10.36 16.13
CA TRP A 164 0.45 11.63 15.71
C TRP A 164 -0.36 12.28 14.59
N GLN A 165 -0.09 13.55 14.35
CA GLN A 165 -0.53 14.27 13.16
C GLN A 165 0.70 14.61 12.31
N CYS A 166 0.66 14.23 11.04
CA CYS A 166 1.66 14.63 10.06
C CYS A 166 1.37 16.06 9.58
N GLU A 167 2.36 16.92 9.58
CA GLU A 167 2.22 18.30 9.11
C GLU A 167 2.24 18.40 7.58
N THR A 168 2.90 17.45 6.89
CA THR A 168 3.01 17.42 5.43
C THR A 168 1.73 16.90 4.76
N CYS A 169 1.28 15.71 5.12
CA CYS A 169 0.10 15.10 4.49
C CYS A 169 -1.22 15.40 5.24
N ASN A 170 -1.14 16.09 6.37
CA ASN A 170 -2.28 16.45 7.25
C ASN A 170 -3.11 15.24 7.74
N ARG A 171 -2.49 14.05 7.80
CA ARG A 171 -3.12 12.86 8.36
C ARG A 171 -2.90 12.78 9.87
N ILE A 172 -3.93 12.36 10.59
CA ILE A 172 -3.81 11.85 11.94
C ILE A 172 -3.72 10.34 11.81
N VAL A 173 -2.64 9.76 12.31
CA VAL A 173 -2.42 8.32 12.27
C VAL A 173 -2.45 7.76 13.69
N VAL A 174 -3.19 6.67 13.87
CA VAL A 174 -3.24 5.87 15.10
C VAL A 174 -2.79 4.46 14.75
N ALA A 175 -1.69 4.03 15.31
CA ALA A 175 -1.19 2.67 15.15
C ALA A 175 -1.12 1.98 16.51
N GLN A 176 -1.54 0.72 16.59
CA GLN A 176 -1.47 -0.09 17.80
C GLN A 176 -1.25 -1.56 17.51
N VAL A 177 -0.56 -2.22 18.43
CA VAL A 177 -0.47 -3.68 18.52
C VAL A 177 -1.35 -4.14 19.66
N VAL A 178 -2.19 -5.12 19.40
CA VAL A 178 -3.15 -5.68 20.35
C VAL A 178 -2.94 -7.18 20.46
N GLY A 179 -3.09 -7.72 21.67
CA GLY A 179 -3.01 -9.15 21.93
C GLY A 179 -3.63 -9.53 23.27
N LEU A 180 -3.53 -10.79 23.65
CA LEU A 180 -3.96 -11.27 24.94
C LEU A 180 -3.00 -10.82 26.07
N GLY A 181 -3.48 -10.77 27.29
CA GLY A 181 -2.71 -10.25 28.42
C GLY A 181 -1.37 -10.95 28.71
N LYS A 182 -1.24 -12.24 28.34
CA LYS A 182 0.00 -13.03 28.46
C LYS A 182 1.10 -12.63 27.45
N ASP A 183 0.76 -11.91 26.39
CA ASP A 183 1.64 -11.64 25.25
C ASP A 183 2.38 -10.30 25.35
N GLN A 184 2.54 -9.73 26.56
CA GLN A 184 3.08 -8.36 26.72
C GLN A 184 4.47 -8.15 26.09
N ALA A 185 5.38 -9.11 26.24
CA ALA A 185 6.72 -8.99 25.64
C ALA A 185 6.66 -8.99 24.10
N ALA A 186 5.85 -9.86 23.53
CA ALA A 186 5.64 -9.94 22.08
C ALA A 186 4.93 -8.68 21.56
N ILE A 187 3.91 -8.14 22.25
CA ILE A 187 3.27 -6.87 21.93
C ILE A 187 4.31 -5.73 21.87
N SER A 188 5.19 -5.63 22.88
CA SER A 188 6.20 -4.58 22.92
C SER A 188 7.25 -4.72 21.82
N ALA A 189 7.69 -5.93 21.50
CA ALA A 189 8.65 -6.17 20.42
C ALA A 189 8.07 -5.79 19.05
N VAL A 190 6.85 -6.24 18.74
CA VAL A 190 6.15 -5.91 17.47
C VAL A 190 5.83 -4.40 17.42
N ALA A 191 5.43 -3.79 18.52
CA ALA A 191 5.17 -2.36 18.57
C ALA A 191 6.44 -1.54 18.32
N SER A 192 7.59 -1.94 18.86
CA SER A 192 8.87 -1.28 18.60
C SER A 192 9.24 -1.35 17.13
N GLN A 193 9.13 -2.51 16.49
CA GLN A 193 9.39 -2.67 15.06
C GLN A 193 8.40 -1.86 14.20
N LEU A 194 7.11 -1.93 14.50
CA LEU A 194 6.08 -1.16 13.83
C LEU A 194 6.39 0.35 13.88
N PHE A 195 6.63 0.90 15.07
CA PHE A 195 6.83 2.35 15.23
C PHE A 195 8.15 2.85 14.66
N ALA A 196 9.16 1.98 14.55
CA ALA A 196 10.44 2.31 13.92
C ALA A 196 10.36 2.36 12.40
N THR A 197 9.39 1.66 11.80
CA THR A 197 9.29 1.51 10.33
C THR A 197 8.03 2.12 9.72
N LEU A 198 7.12 2.65 10.54
CA LEU A 198 5.84 3.17 10.08
C LEU A 198 5.99 4.56 9.47
N GLU A 199 5.67 4.65 8.21
CA GLU A 199 5.58 5.87 7.42
C GLU A 199 4.13 6.15 7.04
N ASP A 200 3.73 7.41 7.08
CA ASP A 200 2.35 7.86 6.86
C ASP A 200 2.12 8.53 5.50
N HIS A 201 3.18 8.72 4.75
CA HIS A 201 3.17 9.16 3.35
C HIS A 201 4.53 8.89 2.71
N THR A 202 4.57 8.94 1.39
CA THR A 202 5.80 8.76 0.62
C THR A 202 6.53 10.08 0.41
N THR A 203 7.86 10.02 0.26
CA THR A 203 8.73 11.16 -0.09
C THR A 203 9.30 11.08 -1.50
N ASP A 204 9.20 9.92 -2.14
CA ASP A 204 9.71 9.67 -3.51
C ASP A 204 8.64 9.79 -4.60
N GLY A 205 7.40 10.14 -4.23
CA GLY A 205 6.27 10.29 -5.15
C GLY A 205 5.57 8.98 -5.52
N PHE A 206 5.89 7.86 -4.85
CA PHE A 206 5.28 6.56 -5.12
C PHE A 206 4.68 5.95 -3.86
N ASP A 207 3.38 5.73 -3.83
CA ASP A 207 2.74 4.94 -2.79
C ASP A 207 3.10 3.46 -2.96
N LEU A 208 3.69 2.85 -1.94
CA LEU A 208 3.93 1.40 -1.93
C LEU A 208 2.62 0.66 -1.66
N TRP A 209 2.31 -0.29 -2.53
CA TRP A 209 1.24 -1.27 -2.38
C TRP A 209 1.87 -2.63 -2.15
N ALA A 210 1.86 -3.07 -0.90
CA ALA A 210 2.48 -4.32 -0.48
C ALA A 210 1.48 -5.15 0.32
N LEU A 211 0.96 -6.19 -0.31
CA LEU A 211 -0.06 -7.08 0.23
C LEU A 211 0.25 -8.51 -0.18
N TYR A 212 0.26 -9.40 0.78
CA TYR A 212 0.63 -10.79 0.55
C TYR A 212 2.03 -10.88 -0.08
N ASP A 213 2.15 -11.31 -1.32
CA ASP A 213 3.44 -11.47 -2.02
C ASP A 213 3.61 -10.50 -3.18
N LEU A 214 2.71 -9.52 -3.32
CA LEU A 214 2.83 -8.44 -4.29
C LEU A 214 3.39 -7.20 -3.59
N GLN A 215 4.43 -6.62 -4.18
CA GLN A 215 4.90 -5.29 -3.82
C GLN A 215 5.05 -4.47 -5.10
N ILE A 216 4.44 -3.29 -5.15
CA ILE A 216 4.50 -2.41 -6.30
C ILE A 216 4.39 -0.94 -5.90
N GLY A 217 5.23 -0.09 -6.49
CA GLY A 217 5.16 1.36 -6.34
C GLY A 217 4.21 1.98 -7.38
N ILE A 218 3.19 2.68 -6.94
CA ILE A 218 2.24 3.40 -7.79
C ILE A 218 2.40 4.90 -7.55
N PRO A 219 2.49 5.76 -8.59
CA PRO A 219 2.60 7.20 -8.38
C PRO A 219 1.49 7.73 -7.44
N ASP A 220 1.86 8.57 -6.49
CA ASP A 220 1.01 9.00 -5.37
C ASP A 220 -0.22 9.83 -5.79
N ASP A 221 -0.23 10.34 -7.02
CA ASP A 221 -1.36 11.05 -7.61
C ASP A 221 -2.41 10.12 -8.27
N PHE A 222 -2.14 8.80 -8.34
CA PHE A 222 -3.15 7.80 -8.69
C PHE A 222 -4.03 7.45 -7.49
N ARG A 223 -5.27 7.06 -7.76
CA ARG A 223 -6.25 6.65 -6.74
C ARG A 223 -6.73 5.25 -7.03
N LEU A 224 -6.78 4.41 -6.00
CA LEU A 224 -7.37 3.09 -6.09
C LEU A 224 -8.86 3.21 -6.42
N GLU A 225 -9.31 2.62 -7.54
CA GLU A 225 -10.71 2.59 -7.98
C GLU A 225 -11.36 1.24 -7.70
N GLU A 226 -10.65 0.15 -7.97
CA GLU A 226 -11.16 -1.21 -7.82
C GLU A 226 -10.11 -2.11 -7.16
N GLN A 227 -10.58 -3.04 -6.36
CA GLN A 227 -9.76 -4.10 -5.79
C GLN A 227 -10.56 -5.40 -5.70
N LYS A 228 -9.85 -6.53 -5.86
CA LYS A 228 -10.35 -7.88 -5.54
C LYS A 228 -9.21 -8.62 -4.85
N LEU A 229 -9.39 -9.00 -3.61
CA LEU A 229 -8.42 -9.73 -2.82
C LEU A 229 -9.01 -11.09 -2.47
N LEU A 230 -8.81 -12.06 -3.36
CA LEU A 230 -9.25 -13.44 -3.22
C LEU A 230 -8.05 -14.34 -2.98
N SER A 231 -8.25 -15.49 -2.38
CA SER A 231 -7.18 -16.45 -2.03
C SER A 231 -6.25 -16.82 -3.20
N GLY A 232 -6.77 -16.90 -4.43
CA GLY A 232 -5.96 -17.24 -5.63
C GLY A 232 -5.82 -16.10 -6.62
N TYR A 233 -6.39 -14.92 -6.36
CA TYR A 233 -6.42 -13.81 -7.30
C TYR A 233 -6.41 -12.46 -6.58
N LEU A 234 -5.46 -11.62 -6.94
CA LEU A 234 -5.38 -10.25 -6.48
C LEU A 234 -5.51 -9.33 -7.69
N HIS A 235 -6.36 -8.31 -7.58
CA HIS A 235 -6.55 -7.28 -8.58
C HIS A 235 -6.59 -5.92 -7.92
N LEU A 236 -5.80 -4.98 -8.44
CA LEU A 236 -5.80 -3.59 -8.04
C LEU A 236 -5.89 -2.72 -9.31
N SER A 237 -6.82 -1.79 -9.36
CA SER A 237 -6.96 -0.83 -10.44
C SER A 237 -6.88 0.59 -9.90
N PHE A 238 -5.98 1.36 -10.47
CA PHE A 238 -5.72 2.74 -10.08
C PHE A 238 -6.04 3.68 -11.24
N ALA A 239 -6.50 4.88 -10.92
CA ALA A 239 -6.78 5.90 -11.92
C ALA A 239 -6.25 7.28 -11.54
N ARG A 240 -5.87 8.02 -12.59
CA ARG A 240 -5.48 9.42 -12.54
C ARG A 240 -6.06 10.16 -13.75
N GLY A 241 -7.22 10.77 -13.57
CA GLY A 241 -7.98 11.31 -14.71
C GLY A 241 -8.44 10.16 -15.64
N GLY A 242 -7.95 10.10 -16.87
CA GLY A 242 -8.26 9.00 -17.79
C GLY A 242 -7.20 7.90 -17.83
N GLU A 243 -6.06 8.12 -17.21
CA GLU A 243 -4.96 7.14 -17.15
C GLU A 243 -5.28 6.07 -16.11
N LYS A 244 -4.87 4.83 -16.38
CA LYS A 244 -5.08 3.70 -15.48
C LYS A 244 -3.82 2.86 -15.35
N ILE A 245 -3.62 2.32 -14.15
CA ILE A 245 -2.66 1.25 -13.88
C ILE A 245 -3.46 0.10 -13.30
N ILE A 246 -3.30 -1.09 -13.86
CA ILE A 246 -3.98 -2.32 -13.44
C ILE A 246 -2.91 -3.33 -13.08
N VAL A 247 -3.03 -3.91 -11.90
CA VAL A 247 -2.11 -4.91 -11.39
C VAL A 247 -2.90 -6.15 -11.02
N ASP A 248 -2.51 -7.27 -11.61
CA ASP A 248 -3.14 -8.56 -11.37
C ASP A 248 -2.10 -9.59 -10.91
N ARG A 249 -2.48 -10.46 -9.99
CA ARG A 249 -1.70 -11.61 -9.56
C ARG A 249 -2.59 -12.84 -9.45
N TRP A 250 -2.22 -13.92 -10.14
CA TRP A 250 -2.90 -15.22 -10.06
C TRP A 250 -1.99 -16.24 -9.40
N GLY A 251 -2.53 -17.00 -8.46
CA GLY A 251 -1.85 -18.14 -7.87
C GLY A 251 -1.89 -19.37 -8.77
N LEU A 252 -1.10 -20.41 -8.42
CA LEU A 252 -1.06 -21.68 -9.10
C LEU A 252 -0.65 -21.56 -10.59
N ALA A 253 0.40 -20.78 -10.86
CA ALA A 253 0.93 -20.59 -12.21
C ALA A 253 1.22 -21.93 -12.91
N ASN A 254 1.81 -22.89 -12.22
CA ASN A 254 2.12 -24.24 -12.72
C ASN A 254 0.89 -25.02 -13.22
N VAL A 255 -0.31 -24.74 -12.71
CA VAL A 255 -1.58 -25.34 -13.17
C VAL A 255 -2.10 -24.60 -14.40
N THR A 256 -2.04 -23.26 -14.36
CA THR A 256 -2.49 -22.41 -15.46
C THR A 256 -1.63 -22.62 -16.70
N ARG A 257 -0.31 -22.68 -16.56
CA ARG A 257 0.67 -22.88 -17.64
C ARG A 257 0.54 -24.23 -18.35
N LYS A 258 0.01 -25.27 -17.70
CA LYS A 258 -0.31 -26.55 -18.36
C LYS A 258 -1.40 -26.43 -19.41
N LYS A 259 -2.27 -25.41 -19.32
CA LYS A 259 -3.44 -25.25 -20.19
C LYS A 259 -3.31 -24.08 -21.16
N PHE A 260 -2.57 -23.04 -20.79
CA PHE A 260 -2.47 -21.79 -21.53
C PHE A 260 -1.01 -21.37 -21.69
N SER A 261 -0.67 -20.83 -22.87
CA SER A 261 0.53 -20.01 -23.02
C SER A 261 0.37 -18.67 -22.26
N LEU A 262 1.48 -17.97 -21.95
CA LEU A 262 1.39 -16.63 -21.35
C LEU A 262 0.59 -15.69 -22.24
N SER A 263 0.80 -15.74 -23.55
CA SER A 263 0.09 -14.93 -24.52
C SER A 263 -1.42 -15.17 -24.51
N ASP A 264 -1.84 -16.45 -24.50
CA ASP A 264 -3.27 -16.79 -24.50
C ASP A 264 -3.93 -16.37 -23.18
N TRP A 265 -3.23 -16.60 -22.05
CA TRP A 265 -3.73 -16.19 -20.76
C TRP A 265 -3.90 -14.67 -20.68
N PHE A 266 -2.88 -13.93 -21.11
CA PHE A 266 -2.94 -12.47 -21.07
C PHE A 266 -4.00 -11.91 -22.01
N ALA A 267 -4.12 -12.41 -23.24
CA ALA A 267 -5.14 -11.97 -24.20
C ALA A 267 -6.57 -12.16 -23.67
N ASN A 268 -6.82 -13.18 -22.86
CA ASN A 268 -8.13 -13.46 -22.27
C ASN A 268 -8.42 -12.62 -21.01
N ASN A 269 -7.38 -12.09 -20.35
CA ASN A 269 -7.49 -11.38 -19.08
C ASN A 269 -7.07 -9.89 -19.18
N ALA A 270 -6.53 -9.45 -20.31
CA ALA A 270 -6.16 -8.06 -20.50
C ALA A 270 -7.39 -7.12 -20.54
N PHE A 271 -7.22 -5.92 -20.03
CA PHE A 271 -8.27 -4.89 -19.98
C PHE A 271 -8.80 -4.50 -21.36
N VAL A 272 -7.94 -4.48 -22.37
CA VAL A 272 -8.28 -4.16 -23.77
C VAL A 272 -8.05 -5.33 -24.71
N GLY A 273 -8.82 -5.39 -25.79
CA GLY A 273 -8.60 -6.40 -26.84
C GLY A 273 -7.29 -6.17 -27.59
N LEU A 274 -6.44 -7.18 -27.64
CA LEU A 274 -5.06 -7.08 -28.14
C LEU A 274 -4.90 -7.17 -29.66
N LYS A 275 -5.96 -7.02 -30.44
CA LYS A 275 -5.96 -7.24 -31.91
C LYS A 275 -5.00 -6.36 -32.73
N ARG A 276 -4.55 -5.25 -32.20
CA ARG A 276 -3.67 -4.27 -32.86
C ARG A 276 -2.45 -3.91 -32.01
N MET A 277 -2.09 -4.75 -31.06
CA MET A 277 -0.94 -4.57 -30.20
C MET A 277 0.27 -5.29 -30.80
N LYS A 278 1.43 -4.66 -30.72
CA LYS A 278 2.70 -5.32 -30.97
C LYS A 278 2.99 -6.21 -29.79
N LYS A 279 3.27 -7.47 -30.02
CA LYS A 279 3.68 -8.44 -29.02
C LYS A 279 5.18 -8.61 -29.11
N ASP A 280 5.85 -8.55 -28.00
CA ASP A 280 7.24 -8.96 -27.82
C ASP A 280 7.28 -10.06 -26.74
N GLU A 281 8.08 -11.10 -26.96
CA GLU A 281 8.44 -12.10 -25.94
C GLU A 281 9.75 -11.63 -25.32
N GLU A 282 9.76 -11.50 -24.02
CA GLU A 282 10.90 -10.95 -23.31
C GLU A 282 11.08 -11.60 -21.93
N THR A 283 12.08 -11.17 -21.21
CA THR A 283 12.33 -11.55 -19.82
C THR A 283 12.07 -10.34 -18.95
N LEU A 284 11.17 -10.46 -17.98
CA LEU A 284 10.95 -9.46 -16.94
C LEU A 284 11.36 -10.05 -15.59
N TYR A 285 12.23 -9.38 -14.85
CA TYR A 285 12.73 -9.83 -13.54
C TYR A 285 13.32 -11.24 -13.58
N ASP A 286 14.04 -11.59 -14.66
CA ASP A 286 14.59 -12.93 -14.95
C ASP A 286 13.53 -14.04 -15.17
N HIS A 287 12.26 -13.66 -15.33
CA HIS A 287 11.16 -14.59 -15.62
C HIS A 287 10.70 -14.51 -17.09
N GLU A 288 10.18 -15.64 -17.60
CA GLU A 288 9.50 -15.66 -18.91
C GLU A 288 8.33 -14.71 -18.92
N ALA A 289 8.28 -13.80 -19.88
CA ALA A 289 7.28 -12.76 -19.98
C ALA A 289 6.75 -12.54 -21.40
N VAL A 290 5.57 -11.94 -21.48
CA VAL A 290 5.01 -11.38 -22.72
C VAL A 290 4.69 -9.91 -22.49
N HIS A 291 5.07 -9.07 -23.44
CA HIS A 291 4.84 -7.64 -23.40
C HIS A 291 4.05 -7.19 -24.63
N TYR A 292 3.09 -6.31 -24.43
CA TYR A 292 2.23 -5.77 -25.46
C TYR A 292 2.21 -4.25 -25.42
N VAL A 293 2.53 -3.65 -26.54
CA VAL A 293 2.53 -2.19 -26.73
C VAL A 293 1.64 -1.81 -27.89
N GLY A 294 0.85 -0.77 -27.72
CA GLY A 294 0.01 -0.31 -28.83
C GLY A 294 -0.79 0.95 -28.53
N SER A 295 -1.65 1.28 -29.48
CA SER A 295 -2.56 2.41 -29.37
C SER A 295 -3.98 1.93 -29.06
N LEU A 296 -4.67 2.62 -28.16
CA LEU A 296 -6.05 2.34 -27.82
C LEU A 296 -6.96 2.59 -29.02
N SER A 297 -7.85 1.65 -29.32
CA SER A 297 -8.89 1.81 -30.32
C SER A 297 -9.89 2.89 -29.89
N LEU A 298 -10.65 3.42 -30.87
CA LEU A 298 -11.69 4.41 -30.56
C LEU A 298 -12.76 3.83 -29.61
N PHE A 299 -13.07 2.53 -29.74
CA PHE A 299 -14.02 1.83 -28.86
C PHE A 299 -13.50 1.73 -27.42
N ASP A 300 -12.22 1.38 -27.23
CA ASP A 300 -11.61 1.30 -25.90
C ASP A 300 -11.60 2.69 -25.25
N ARG A 301 -11.31 3.73 -26.04
CA ARG A 301 -11.35 5.12 -25.57
C ARG A 301 -12.73 5.57 -25.15
N ILE A 302 -13.80 5.21 -25.91
CA ILE A 302 -15.19 5.52 -25.57
C ILE A 302 -15.62 4.75 -24.30
N ARG A 303 -15.21 3.48 -24.18
CA ARG A 303 -15.46 2.67 -22.97
C ARG A 303 -14.88 3.32 -21.73
N LEU A 304 -13.65 3.78 -21.81
CA LEU A 304 -12.97 4.52 -20.72
C LEU A 304 -13.68 5.83 -20.35
N LEU A 305 -14.28 6.52 -21.31
CA LEU A 305 -15.04 7.75 -21.06
C LEU A 305 -16.35 7.51 -20.29
N LYS A 306 -16.98 6.36 -20.47
CA LYS A 306 -18.24 6.03 -19.77
C LYS A 306 -18.03 5.78 -18.28
N ASP A 307 -16.87 5.24 -17.94
CA ASP A 307 -16.53 4.84 -16.56
C ASP A 307 -15.83 5.96 -15.77
N ALA A 308 -15.43 7.06 -16.44
CA ALA A 308 -14.59 8.06 -15.85
C ALA A 308 -15.31 9.38 -15.58
N LYS A 309 -15.27 9.85 -14.36
CA LYS A 309 -15.37 11.29 -14.00
C LYS A 309 -14.15 12.04 -14.56
N THR A 310 -13.87 11.90 -15.84
CA THR A 310 -12.56 12.15 -16.45
C THR A 310 -12.37 13.61 -16.83
N SER A 311 -11.27 14.18 -16.39
CA SER A 311 -10.70 15.37 -17.00
C SER A 311 -10.19 15.04 -18.40
N LEU A 312 -10.71 15.69 -19.43
CA LEU A 312 -10.27 15.54 -20.83
C LEU A 312 -8.77 15.81 -21.08
N ARG A 313 -8.05 16.36 -20.09
CA ARG A 313 -6.64 16.74 -20.20
C ARG A 313 -5.66 15.55 -20.20
N ARG A 314 -6.06 14.38 -19.63
CA ARG A 314 -5.24 13.16 -19.54
C ARG A 314 -5.99 11.99 -20.17
N PHE A 315 -6.40 12.15 -21.42
CA PHE A 315 -7.11 11.09 -22.12
C PHE A 315 -6.11 10.05 -22.63
N PRO A 316 -6.22 8.78 -22.26
CA PRO A 316 -5.26 7.76 -22.65
C PRO A 316 -5.36 7.46 -24.14
N THR A 317 -4.21 7.33 -24.78
CA THR A 317 -4.08 7.00 -26.21
C THR A 317 -3.19 5.80 -26.44
N ARG A 318 -2.41 5.42 -25.44
CA ARG A 318 -1.43 4.34 -25.44
C ARG A 318 -1.83 3.27 -24.43
N TYR A 319 -1.42 2.06 -24.72
CA TYR A 319 -1.52 0.91 -23.83
C TYR A 319 -0.18 0.19 -23.84
N GLU A 320 0.28 -0.15 -22.66
CA GLU A 320 1.40 -1.04 -22.41
C GLU A 320 0.98 -2.06 -21.37
N GLY A 321 1.34 -3.32 -21.54
CA GLY A 321 0.97 -4.35 -20.59
C GLY A 321 1.85 -5.58 -20.71
N GLY A 322 2.25 -6.14 -19.58
CA GLY A 322 3.06 -7.33 -19.48
C GLY A 322 2.51 -8.35 -18.50
N LEU A 323 2.77 -9.60 -18.78
CA LEU A 323 2.49 -10.75 -17.92
C LEU A 323 3.75 -11.58 -17.81
N TRP A 324 4.13 -11.98 -16.62
CA TRP A 324 5.26 -12.87 -16.37
C TRP A 324 4.91 -14.01 -15.42
N ASP A 325 5.68 -15.12 -15.57
CA ASP A 325 5.54 -16.34 -14.79
C ASP A 325 6.65 -16.39 -13.74
N CYS A 326 6.35 -16.00 -12.51
CA CYS A 326 7.27 -16.11 -11.39
C CYS A 326 7.26 -17.56 -10.87
N THR A 327 8.25 -18.34 -11.28
CA THR A 327 8.39 -19.76 -10.89
C THR A 327 8.66 -19.91 -9.40
N ASP A 328 9.39 -18.97 -8.79
CA ASP A 328 9.80 -18.99 -7.38
C ASP A 328 8.59 -18.89 -6.45
N SER A 329 7.66 -18.02 -6.77
CA SER A 329 6.41 -17.87 -6.01
C SER A 329 5.25 -18.72 -6.55
N ASN A 330 5.42 -19.41 -7.70
CA ASN A 330 4.37 -20.15 -8.42
C ASN A 330 3.14 -19.27 -8.74
N LYS A 331 3.39 -18.04 -9.25
CA LYS A 331 2.36 -17.06 -9.54
C LYS A 331 2.55 -16.39 -10.90
N LEU A 332 1.43 -16.01 -11.52
CA LEU A 332 1.43 -15.11 -12.67
C LEU A 332 1.18 -13.68 -12.18
N PHE A 333 1.98 -12.75 -12.64
CA PHE A 333 1.81 -11.32 -12.39
C PHE A 333 1.57 -10.58 -13.69
N ALA A 334 0.67 -9.63 -13.68
CA ALA A 334 0.47 -8.72 -14.78
C ALA A 334 0.37 -7.27 -14.32
N VAL A 335 0.99 -6.40 -15.09
CA VAL A 335 0.83 -4.95 -14.99
C VAL A 335 0.31 -4.46 -16.34
N GLN A 336 -0.66 -3.55 -16.32
CA GLN A 336 -1.21 -2.92 -17.52
C GLN A 336 -1.33 -1.42 -17.27
N VAL A 337 -0.88 -0.63 -18.21
CA VAL A 337 -0.85 0.84 -18.12
C VAL A 337 -1.56 1.46 -19.32
N LEU A 338 -2.55 2.27 -19.04
CA LEU A 338 -3.23 3.10 -20.02
C LEU A 338 -2.82 4.54 -19.78
N HIS A 339 -2.10 5.13 -20.75
CA HIS A 339 -1.50 6.42 -20.56
C HIS A 339 -1.62 7.34 -21.78
N SER A 340 -1.35 8.62 -21.58
CA SER A 340 -1.27 9.61 -22.64
C SER A 340 0.16 9.68 -23.23
N LYS A 341 0.33 10.31 -24.38
CA LYS A 341 1.68 10.59 -24.90
C LYS A 341 2.55 11.44 -23.98
N LYS A 342 1.95 12.16 -23.03
CA LYS A 342 2.67 13.03 -22.09
C LYS A 342 3.29 12.28 -20.93
N THR A 343 2.83 11.06 -20.70
CA THR A 343 3.25 10.16 -19.63
C THR A 343 3.89 8.90 -20.21
N GLU A 344 4.55 9.04 -21.34
CA GLU A 344 5.45 8.01 -21.89
C GLU A 344 6.52 7.68 -20.85
N GLY A 345 6.78 6.39 -20.61
CA GLY A 345 7.66 5.92 -19.52
C GLY A 345 6.94 5.53 -18.23
N LEU A 346 5.61 5.77 -18.10
CA LEU A 346 4.86 5.36 -16.92
C LEU A 346 4.88 3.83 -16.70
N TRP A 347 4.99 3.05 -17.76
CA TRP A 347 5.17 1.60 -17.69
C TRP A 347 6.46 1.26 -16.94
N ASP A 348 7.59 1.79 -17.41
CA ASP A 348 8.91 1.54 -16.82
C ASP A 348 8.96 2.01 -15.35
N GLU A 349 8.43 3.21 -15.07
CA GLU A 349 8.35 3.74 -13.71
C GLU A 349 7.64 2.80 -12.71
N VAL A 350 6.58 2.13 -13.16
CA VAL A 350 5.78 1.23 -12.33
C VAL A 350 6.43 -0.17 -12.24
N THR A 351 6.89 -0.69 -13.37
CA THR A 351 7.51 -2.03 -13.41
C THR A 351 8.85 -2.05 -12.68
N ASP A 352 9.69 -1.01 -12.79
CA ASP A 352 10.95 -0.90 -12.04
C ASP A 352 10.74 -0.95 -10.49
N ARG A 353 9.50 -0.75 -10.03
CA ARG A 353 9.12 -0.79 -8.61
C ARG A 353 8.23 -1.96 -8.26
N CYS A 354 8.22 -3.00 -9.08
CA CYS A 354 7.46 -4.21 -8.81
C CYS A 354 8.40 -5.31 -8.30
N VAL A 355 8.00 -6.00 -7.24
CA VAL A 355 8.70 -7.15 -6.66
C VAL A 355 7.71 -8.31 -6.60
N CYS A 356 8.08 -9.45 -7.15
CA CYS A 356 7.22 -10.64 -7.23
C CYS A 356 7.67 -11.81 -6.31
N HIS A 357 8.83 -11.70 -5.65
CA HIS A 357 9.36 -12.66 -4.65
C HIS A 357 10.41 -12.00 -3.77
#